data_8e7aa9cbe79847d487a4dec44524de1d
#
_entry.id   8e7aa9cbe79847d487a4dec44524de1d
#
_cell.length_a   1.000
_cell.length_b   1.000
_cell.length_c   1.000
_cell.angle_alpha   90.00
_cell.angle_beta   90.00
_cell.angle_gamma   90.00
#
_symmetry.space_group_name_H-M   'P 1'
#
loop_
_entity.id
_entity.type
_entity.pdbx_description
1 polymer ?
#
loop_
_entity_poly.entity_id
_entity_poly.type
_entity_poly.pdbx_seq_one_letter_code
_entity_poly.pdbx_strand_id
1 'polypeptide(L)'
;MPELPEVETTLRGIAPHITGKTIIRTTVRQAKLRHPVPPDLDGTLNGETVLRCTRRAKYLLVHLPQGILLIHLGMSGSLRIFTSGNIPDAGKHDHVEIEFSDGTLLRYHDPRRFGIVSWYPGPEETHPLLQNLAPEPLGNGFTADYLHNALKKRRSPIKSVLMDNKTVVGVGNIYANESLFAAGIAPNRPAMQISRKEAAALVHHIRETLRRAIEKGGSTLRDFVDSEGKSGYFQQEYKVYGRQGQPCLQCGCGIEKTVIGQRGTFYCPNCQH
;
A
#
# COMPACT_ATOMS: atom_id res chain seq x y z
N MET A 1 -8.59 0.66 1.74
CA MET A 1 -7.27 1.18 2.19
C MET A 1 -6.26 0.76 1.15
N PRO A 2 -5.51 1.68 0.56
CA PRO A 2 -4.42 1.34 -0.35
C PRO A 2 -3.44 0.35 0.28
N GLU A 3 -3.18 -0.76 -0.41
CA GLU A 3 -2.19 -1.76 -0.05
C GLU A 3 -0.96 -1.59 -0.97
N LEU A 4 -0.01 -2.52 -0.97
CA LEU A 4 1.22 -2.39 -1.76
C LEU A 4 0.97 -2.08 -3.25
N PRO A 5 0.06 -2.78 -3.96
CA PRO A 5 -0.15 -2.50 -5.38
C PRO A 5 -0.67 -1.10 -5.67
N GLU A 6 -1.58 -0.58 -4.86
CA GLU A 6 -2.12 0.78 -5.02
C GLU A 6 -1.04 1.84 -4.78
N VAL A 7 -0.19 1.62 -3.77
CA VAL A 7 0.92 2.53 -3.47
C VAL A 7 1.99 2.48 -4.57
N GLU A 8 2.31 1.30 -5.10
CA GLU A 8 3.22 1.11 -6.22
C GLU A 8 2.70 1.78 -7.50
N THR A 9 1.41 1.62 -7.79
CA THR A 9 0.76 2.28 -8.94
C THR A 9 0.79 3.80 -8.79
N THR A 10 0.51 4.32 -7.59
CA THR A 10 0.63 5.76 -7.31
C THR A 10 2.06 6.24 -7.53
N LEU A 11 3.07 5.50 -7.02
CA LEU A 11 4.48 5.83 -7.23
C LEU A 11 4.82 5.94 -8.72
N ARG A 12 4.45 4.93 -9.49
CA ARG A 12 4.71 4.90 -10.96
C ARG A 12 4.03 6.04 -11.69
N GLY A 13 2.85 6.45 -11.21
CA GLY A 13 2.11 7.56 -11.79
C GLY A 13 2.70 8.93 -11.46
N ILE A 14 3.28 9.13 -10.26
CA ILE A 14 3.82 10.45 -9.88
C ILE A 14 5.30 10.62 -10.20
N ALA A 15 6.11 9.57 -10.05
CA ALA A 15 7.57 9.66 -10.15
C ALA A 15 8.08 10.28 -11.46
N PRO A 16 7.54 9.93 -12.65
CA PRO A 16 8.00 10.54 -13.92
C PRO A 16 7.74 12.05 -13.98
N HIS A 17 6.75 12.53 -13.24
CA HIS A 17 6.34 13.93 -13.27
C HIS A 17 7.07 14.83 -12.28
N ILE A 18 7.71 14.25 -11.25
CA ILE A 18 8.34 15.06 -10.20
C ILE A 18 9.85 14.80 -10.04
N THR A 19 10.37 13.66 -10.50
CA THR A 19 11.82 13.35 -10.41
C THR A 19 12.63 14.32 -11.27
N GLY A 20 13.71 14.85 -10.69
CA GLY A 20 14.59 15.84 -11.33
C GLY A 20 14.04 17.28 -11.27
N LYS A 21 12.86 17.51 -10.70
CA LYS A 21 12.26 18.84 -10.61
C LYS A 21 12.53 19.50 -9.27
N THR A 22 12.65 20.82 -9.29
CA THR A 22 12.86 21.64 -8.08
C THR A 22 11.50 22.07 -7.52
N ILE A 23 11.32 21.92 -6.24
CA ILE A 23 10.14 22.39 -5.49
C ILE A 23 10.26 23.91 -5.30
N ILE A 24 9.21 24.66 -5.67
CA ILE A 24 9.19 26.11 -5.54
C ILE A 24 8.21 26.61 -4.50
N ARG A 25 7.22 25.78 -4.11
CA ARG A 25 6.27 26.11 -3.05
C ARG A 25 5.60 24.86 -2.52
N THR A 26 5.33 24.82 -1.21
CA THR A 26 4.52 23.81 -0.56
C THR A 26 3.40 24.46 0.22
N THR A 27 2.15 24.15 -0.09
CA THR A 27 0.98 24.68 0.60
C THR A 27 0.36 23.62 1.51
N VAL A 28 0.36 23.83 2.82
CA VAL A 28 -0.30 22.96 3.81
C VAL A 28 -1.63 23.59 4.21
N ARG A 29 -2.75 23.07 3.70
CA ARG A 29 -4.11 23.56 4.02
C ARG A 29 -4.66 22.91 5.29
N GLN A 30 -4.23 21.67 5.59
CA GLN A 30 -4.65 20.93 6.78
C GLN A 30 -3.44 20.25 7.43
N ALA A 31 -2.99 20.79 8.54
CA ALA A 31 -1.85 20.25 9.28
C ALA A 31 -2.21 19.02 10.15
N LYS A 32 -3.49 18.80 10.46
CA LYS A 32 -3.95 17.71 11.34
C LYS A 32 -4.34 16.48 10.50
N LEU A 33 -3.36 15.71 10.07
CA LEU A 33 -3.50 14.35 9.54
C LEU A 33 -3.33 13.33 10.68
N ARG A 34 -3.11 12.05 10.34
CA ARG A 34 -2.82 10.99 11.33
C ARG A 34 -1.61 11.35 12.21
N HIS A 35 -0.58 11.90 11.61
CA HIS A 35 0.51 12.59 12.28
C HIS A 35 0.45 14.06 11.84
N PRO A 36 0.77 15.03 12.70
CA PRO A 36 0.84 16.41 12.29
C PRO A 36 1.81 16.60 11.13
N VAL A 37 1.39 17.35 10.11
CA VAL A 37 2.29 17.78 9.04
C VAL A 37 3.30 18.77 9.66
N PRO A 38 4.60 18.68 9.35
CA PRO A 38 5.59 19.61 9.87
C PRO A 38 5.19 21.08 9.64
N PRO A 39 5.28 21.94 10.64
CA PRO A 39 4.78 23.33 10.55
C PRO A 39 5.49 24.17 9.49
N ASP A 40 6.78 23.91 9.25
CA ASP A 40 7.60 24.61 8.25
C ASP A 40 7.97 23.68 7.08
N LEU A 41 6.99 22.97 6.55
CA LEU A 41 7.22 22.06 5.42
C LEU A 41 7.61 22.86 4.16
N ASP A 42 7.05 24.05 3.96
CA ASP A 42 7.41 24.91 2.82
C ASP A 42 8.87 25.38 2.90
N GLY A 43 9.29 25.95 4.03
CA GLY A 43 10.67 26.39 4.21
C GLY A 43 11.68 25.25 4.09
N THR A 44 11.28 24.03 4.47
CA THR A 44 12.13 22.84 4.38
C THR A 44 12.28 22.32 2.95
N LEU A 45 11.22 22.35 2.15
CA LEU A 45 11.20 21.76 0.81
C LEU A 45 11.50 22.74 -0.31
N ASN A 46 11.32 24.04 -0.10
CA ASN A 46 11.51 25.06 -1.12
C ASN A 46 12.98 25.11 -1.58
N GLY A 47 13.19 25.08 -2.89
CA GLY A 47 14.51 25.04 -3.52
C GLY A 47 15.13 23.64 -3.62
N GLU A 48 14.54 22.63 -2.96
CA GLU A 48 15.04 21.24 -3.03
C GLU A 48 14.64 20.57 -4.35
N THR A 49 15.56 19.76 -4.90
CA THR A 49 15.30 19.00 -6.13
C THR A 49 15.02 17.53 -5.80
N VAL A 50 13.95 16.97 -6.37
CA VAL A 50 13.60 15.56 -6.21
C VAL A 50 14.63 14.67 -6.90
N LEU A 51 15.39 13.90 -6.13
CA LEU A 51 16.43 13.01 -6.64
C LEU A 51 15.84 11.73 -7.22
N ARG A 52 14.92 11.12 -6.49
CA ARG A 52 14.20 9.89 -6.88
C ARG A 52 12.96 9.71 -6.02
N CYS A 53 12.06 8.83 -6.48
CA CYS A 53 10.90 8.38 -5.71
C CYS A 53 11.00 6.87 -5.53
N THR A 54 10.75 6.37 -4.32
CA THR A 54 10.74 4.94 -4.00
C THR A 54 9.53 4.57 -3.16
N ARG A 55 9.31 3.27 -2.97
CA ARG A 55 8.31 2.74 -2.07
C ARG A 55 8.96 1.79 -1.06
N ARG A 56 8.55 1.92 0.19
CA ARG A 56 8.82 0.92 1.22
C ARG A 56 7.51 0.53 1.90
N ALA A 57 7.12 -0.75 1.86
CA ALA A 57 5.82 -1.20 2.35
C ALA A 57 4.66 -0.44 1.67
N LYS A 58 3.90 0.33 2.43
CA LYS A 58 2.80 1.20 1.97
C LYS A 58 3.16 2.69 2.07
N TYR A 59 4.45 3.01 2.17
CA TYR A 59 4.97 4.36 2.23
C TYR A 59 5.59 4.75 0.89
N LEU A 60 5.26 5.93 0.41
CA LEU A 60 5.90 6.62 -0.70
C LEU A 60 7.03 7.50 -0.13
N LEU A 61 8.19 7.44 -0.72
CA LEU A 61 9.38 8.15 -0.29
C LEU A 61 9.88 9.03 -1.44
N VAL A 62 9.78 10.34 -1.27
CA VAL A 62 10.37 11.32 -2.17
C VAL A 62 11.73 11.73 -1.59
N HIS A 63 12.81 11.31 -2.22
CA HIS A 63 14.17 11.56 -1.78
C HIS A 63 14.64 12.92 -2.28
N LEU A 64 15.12 13.74 -1.36
CA LEU A 64 15.68 15.07 -1.57
C LEU A 64 17.12 15.11 -1.04
N PRO A 65 17.97 16.09 -1.42
CA PRO A 65 19.35 16.17 -0.94
C PRO A 65 19.49 16.14 0.58
N GLN A 66 18.57 16.77 1.31
CA GLN A 66 18.63 16.92 2.76
C GLN A 66 17.83 15.86 3.55
N GLY A 67 17.10 14.95 2.87
CA GLY A 67 16.29 13.94 3.56
C GLY A 67 15.18 13.36 2.70
N ILE A 68 14.10 12.96 3.35
CA ILE A 68 13.00 12.22 2.71
C ILE A 68 11.66 12.85 3.10
N LEU A 69 10.85 13.17 2.09
CA LEU A 69 9.42 13.40 2.30
C LEU A 69 8.71 12.05 2.23
N LEU A 70 8.18 11.61 3.38
CA LEU A 70 7.44 10.36 3.51
C LEU A 70 5.95 10.63 3.43
N ILE A 71 5.26 9.89 2.55
CA ILE A 71 3.80 9.98 2.36
C ILE A 71 3.19 8.60 2.55
N HIS A 72 2.11 8.51 3.36
CA HIS A 72 1.28 7.33 3.51
C HIS A 72 -0.17 7.69 3.17
N LEU A 73 -0.80 6.94 2.28
CA LEU A 73 -2.13 7.26 1.77
C LEU A 73 -3.26 7.01 2.77
N GLY A 74 -2.99 6.36 3.90
CA GLY A 74 -4.01 6.05 4.90
C GLY A 74 -5.07 5.09 4.38
N MET A 75 -6.33 5.49 4.47
CA MET A 75 -7.47 4.67 4.00
C MET A 75 -8.12 5.19 2.72
N SER A 76 -8.05 6.49 2.47
CA SER A 76 -8.73 7.17 1.38
C SER A 76 -7.85 8.22 0.68
N GLY A 77 -6.58 8.28 1.06
CA GLY A 77 -5.64 9.22 0.47
C GLY A 77 -5.26 8.87 -0.96
N SER A 78 -5.03 9.90 -1.76
CA SER A 78 -4.50 9.81 -3.11
C SER A 78 -3.54 10.96 -3.39
N LEU A 79 -2.64 10.75 -4.34
CA LEU A 79 -1.76 11.77 -4.90
C LEU A 79 -2.14 11.99 -6.35
N ARG A 80 -2.32 13.25 -6.74
CA ARG A 80 -2.71 13.64 -8.10
C ARG A 80 -1.70 14.59 -8.69
N ILE A 81 -1.42 14.41 -9.97
CA ILE A 81 -0.55 15.30 -10.75
C ILE A 81 -1.43 16.22 -11.60
N PHE A 82 -1.09 17.49 -11.58
CA PHE A 82 -1.64 18.49 -12.50
C PHE A 82 -0.49 19.18 -13.22
N THR A 83 -0.65 19.40 -14.52
CA THR A 83 0.31 20.14 -15.34
C THR A 83 -0.13 21.59 -15.48
N SER A 84 0.80 22.50 -15.79
CA SER A 84 0.50 23.93 -15.95
C SER A 84 -0.63 24.18 -16.95
N GLY A 85 -1.49 25.13 -16.64
CA GLY A 85 -2.62 25.56 -17.49
C GLY A 85 -3.95 24.85 -17.22
N ASN A 86 -4.00 23.78 -16.40
CA ASN A 86 -5.24 23.08 -16.06
C ASN A 86 -5.24 22.58 -14.60
N ILE A 87 -4.92 23.47 -13.66
CA ILE A 87 -4.93 23.15 -12.23
C ILE A 87 -6.27 23.61 -11.66
N PRO A 88 -7.17 22.69 -11.26
CA PRO A 88 -8.43 23.07 -10.62
C PRO A 88 -8.17 23.61 -9.22
N ASP A 89 -9.06 24.45 -8.72
CA ASP A 89 -9.02 24.95 -7.35
C ASP A 89 -8.97 23.80 -6.34
N ALA A 90 -8.26 24.03 -5.23
CA ALA A 90 -8.16 23.02 -4.18
C ALA A 90 -9.51 22.83 -3.48
N GLY A 91 -9.96 21.58 -3.42
CA GLY A 91 -11.17 21.20 -2.72
C GLY A 91 -10.98 21.02 -1.22
N LYS A 92 -12.09 20.79 -0.50
CA LYS A 92 -12.15 20.62 0.97
C LYS A 92 -11.17 19.58 1.54
N HIS A 93 -10.84 18.56 0.77
CA HIS A 93 -10.02 17.43 1.22
C HIS A 93 -8.62 17.40 0.60
N ASP A 94 -8.23 18.48 -0.09
CA ASP A 94 -6.90 18.69 -0.63
C ASP A 94 -6.05 19.36 0.46
N HIS A 95 -5.17 18.58 1.08
CA HIS A 95 -4.53 18.97 2.34
C HIS A 95 -3.11 19.49 2.18
N VAL A 96 -2.37 18.97 1.19
CA VAL A 96 -1.01 19.40 0.89
C VAL A 96 -0.84 19.51 -0.62
N GLU A 97 -0.23 20.59 -1.07
CA GLU A 97 0.15 20.82 -2.46
C GLU A 97 1.63 21.13 -2.55
N ILE A 98 2.30 20.57 -3.55
CA ILE A 98 3.71 20.82 -3.84
C ILE A 98 3.82 21.26 -5.29
N GLU A 99 4.30 22.47 -5.51
CA GLU A 99 4.49 23.07 -6.83
C GLU A 99 5.95 22.96 -7.24
N PHE A 100 6.15 22.62 -8.50
CA PHE A 100 7.47 22.46 -9.11
C PHE A 100 7.79 23.56 -10.11
N SER A 101 9.07 23.77 -10.38
CA SER A 101 9.60 24.87 -11.22
C SER A 101 9.08 24.89 -12.65
N ASP A 102 8.55 23.80 -13.18
CA ASP A 102 7.93 23.71 -14.50
C ASP A 102 6.41 23.92 -14.52
N GLY A 103 5.83 24.28 -13.37
CA GLY A 103 4.39 24.45 -13.20
C GLY A 103 3.60 23.17 -12.94
N THR A 104 4.28 22.02 -12.74
CA THR A 104 3.64 20.79 -12.24
C THR A 104 3.20 20.99 -10.81
N LEU A 105 2.02 20.46 -10.45
CA LEU A 105 1.49 20.41 -9.09
C LEU A 105 1.25 18.96 -8.65
N LEU A 106 1.80 18.57 -7.52
CA LEU A 106 1.45 17.34 -6.81
C LEU A 106 0.50 17.68 -5.67
N ARG A 107 -0.70 17.09 -5.67
CA ARG A 107 -1.75 17.35 -4.67
C ARG A 107 -2.05 16.09 -3.87
N TYR A 108 -1.99 16.20 -2.54
CA TYR A 108 -2.41 15.16 -1.61
C TYR A 108 -3.85 15.40 -1.18
N HIS A 109 -4.74 14.44 -1.53
CA HIS A 109 -6.17 14.43 -1.22
C HIS A 109 -6.47 13.32 -0.23
N ASP A 110 -7.14 13.59 0.92
CA ASP A 110 -7.51 12.55 1.90
C ASP A 110 -8.76 12.93 2.72
N PRO A 111 -9.96 12.50 2.31
CA PRO A 111 -11.22 12.82 3.00
C PRO A 111 -11.24 12.39 4.48
N ARG A 112 -10.55 11.30 4.83
CA ARG A 112 -10.56 10.73 6.18
C ARG A 112 -9.41 11.20 7.07
N ARG A 113 -8.38 11.82 6.51
CA ARG A 113 -7.19 12.34 7.20
C ARG A 113 -6.43 11.26 8.00
N PHE A 114 -6.41 10.02 7.50
CA PHE A 114 -5.69 8.90 8.10
C PHE A 114 -4.32 8.66 7.46
N GLY A 115 -3.96 9.49 6.51
CA GLY A 115 -2.63 9.45 5.90
C GLY A 115 -1.59 10.23 6.69
N ILE A 116 -0.38 10.21 6.17
CA ILE A 116 0.78 10.88 6.76
C ILE A 116 1.48 11.63 5.63
N VAL A 117 1.89 12.85 5.92
CA VAL A 117 2.86 13.62 5.14
C VAL A 117 3.87 14.14 6.15
N SER A 118 5.11 13.67 6.09
CA SER A 118 6.14 14.02 7.06
C SER A 118 7.51 14.15 6.41
N TRP A 119 8.33 15.03 6.98
CA TRP A 119 9.72 15.20 6.62
C TRP A 119 10.64 14.47 7.60
N TYR A 120 11.71 13.87 7.07
CA TYR A 120 12.75 13.24 7.85
C TYR A 120 14.14 13.65 7.32
N PRO A 121 14.97 14.34 8.12
CA PRO A 121 16.29 14.81 7.70
C PRO A 121 17.34 13.70 7.90
N GLY A 122 17.19 12.59 7.20
CA GLY A 122 18.09 11.45 7.33
C GLY A 122 17.81 10.37 6.30
N PRO A 123 18.63 9.32 6.28
CA PRO A 123 18.48 8.22 5.35
C PRO A 123 17.29 7.33 5.71
N GLU A 124 16.74 6.67 4.68
CA GLU A 124 15.55 5.80 4.78
C GLU A 124 15.67 4.74 5.87
N GLU A 125 16.86 4.16 6.03
CA GLU A 125 17.12 3.05 6.94
C GLU A 125 16.96 3.43 8.43
N THR A 126 17.15 4.70 8.75
CA THR A 126 17.03 5.20 10.13
C THR A 126 15.66 5.79 10.45
N HIS A 127 14.76 5.86 9.47
CA HIS A 127 13.43 6.43 9.68
C HIS A 127 12.60 5.59 10.69
N PRO A 128 12.04 6.16 11.77
CA PRO A 128 11.35 5.41 12.84
C PRO A 128 10.20 4.52 12.35
N LEU A 129 9.49 4.93 11.28
CA LEU A 129 8.39 4.15 10.71
C LEU A 129 8.87 3.03 9.76
N LEU A 130 10.13 3.02 9.34
CA LEU A 130 10.65 2.10 8.32
C LEU A 130 11.63 1.08 8.87
N GLN A 131 12.41 1.42 9.90
CA GLN A 131 13.54 0.62 10.42
C GLN A 131 13.14 -0.79 10.93
N ASN A 132 11.89 -0.99 11.37
CA ASN A 132 11.43 -2.27 11.91
C ASN A 132 10.48 -3.02 10.97
N LEU A 133 10.46 -2.67 9.70
CA LEU A 133 9.62 -3.32 8.71
C LEU A 133 10.25 -4.61 8.20
N ALA A 134 9.44 -5.66 8.12
CA ALA A 134 9.79 -6.95 7.52
C ALA A 134 10.18 -6.85 6.03
N PRO A 135 10.67 -7.92 5.40
CA PRO A 135 11.01 -7.92 3.98
C PRO A 135 9.85 -7.53 3.05
N GLU A 136 10.20 -6.92 1.93
CA GLU A 136 9.29 -6.70 0.81
C GLU A 136 8.87 -8.04 0.20
N PRO A 137 7.57 -8.26 -0.05
CA PRO A 137 7.08 -9.54 -0.60
C PRO A 137 7.60 -9.84 -1.99
N LEU A 138 7.92 -8.81 -2.78
CA LEU A 138 8.48 -8.94 -4.13
C LEU A 138 10.02 -8.93 -4.15
N GLY A 139 10.65 -8.70 -3.00
CA GLY A 139 12.10 -8.68 -2.85
C GLY A 139 12.69 -10.06 -2.57
N ASN A 140 14.02 -10.16 -2.61
CA ASN A 140 14.75 -11.42 -2.43
C ASN A 140 14.71 -11.95 -0.99
N GLY A 141 14.48 -11.08 0.02
CA GLY A 141 14.44 -11.48 1.43
C GLY A 141 13.19 -12.23 1.87
N PHE A 142 12.09 -12.16 1.12
CA PHE A 142 10.85 -12.87 1.43
C PHE A 142 10.85 -14.27 0.81
N THR A 143 11.54 -15.21 1.44
CA THR A 143 11.67 -16.61 0.99
C THR A 143 10.74 -17.56 1.75
N ALA A 144 10.59 -18.79 1.24
CA ALA A 144 9.83 -19.84 1.92
C ALA A 144 10.41 -20.15 3.32
N ASP A 145 11.74 -20.21 3.42
CA ASP A 145 12.42 -20.48 4.69
C ASP A 145 12.26 -19.31 5.66
N TYR A 146 12.37 -18.08 5.17
CA TYR A 146 12.08 -16.90 5.98
C TYR A 146 10.65 -16.96 6.55
N LEU A 147 9.65 -17.12 5.67
CA LEU A 147 8.25 -17.14 6.09
C LEU A 147 7.99 -18.29 7.07
N HIS A 148 8.38 -19.53 6.73
CA HIS A 148 8.19 -20.68 7.62
C HIS A 148 8.82 -20.46 9.00
N ASN A 149 10.03 -19.90 9.09
CA ASN A 149 10.68 -19.60 10.37
C ASN A 149 9.94 -18.51 11.15
N ALA A 150 9.44 -17.47 10.47
CA ALA A 150 8.65 -16.40 11.09
C ALA A 150 7.30 -16.91 11.66
N LEU A 151 6.75 -18.00 11.11
CA LEU A 151 5.47 -18.57 11.51
C LEU A 151 5.57 -19.55 12.69
N LYS A 152 6.72 -20.20 12.92
CA LYS A 152 6.89 -21.34 13.87
C LYS A 152 6.36 -21.11 15.29
N LYS A 153 6.36 -19.88 15.79
CA LYS A 153 5.92 -19.53 17.15
C LYS A 153 4.61 -18.73 17.18
N ARG A 154 3.95 -18.57 16.05
CA ARG A 154 2.76 -17.71 15.92
C ARG A 154 1.48 -18.54 16.02
N ARG A 155 0.78 -18.46 17.14
CA ARG A 155 -0.51 -19.16 17.37
C ARG A 155 -1.69 -18.45 16.72
N SER A 156 -1.54 -17.18 16.38
CA SER A 156 -2.60 -16.38 15.70
C SER A 156 -2.96 -16.96 14.34
N PRO A 157 -4.19 -16.68 13.84
CA PRO A 157 -4.59 -17.04 12.48
C PRO A 157 -3.59 -16.58 11.44
N ILE A 158 -3.29 -17.42 10.45
CA ILE A 158 -2.30 -17.13 9.40
C ILE A 158 -2.62 -15.81 8.69
N LYS A 159 -3.89 -15.50 8.43
CA LYS A 159 -4.29 -14.23 7.83
C LYS A 159 -3.83 -13.03 8.65
N SER A 160 -4.01 -13.05 9.97
CA SER A 160 -3.58 -11.95 10.84
C SER A 160 -2.06 -11.78 10.83
N VAL A 161 -1.34 -12.90 10.77
CA VAL A 161 0.13 -12.89 10.73
C VAL A 161 0.67 -12.35 9.42
N LEU A 162 0.03 -12.65 8.28
CA LEU A 162 0.39 -12.08 6.97
C LEU A 162 0.12 -10.57 6.88
N MET A 163 -0.83 -10.05 7.63
CA MET A 163 -1.14 -8.61 7.67
C MET A 163 -0.27 -7.83 8.66
N ASP A 164 0.57 -8.53 9.43
CA ASP A 164 1.52 -7.92 10.36
C ASP A 164 2.80 -7.49 9.60
N ASN A 165 3.08 -6.19 9.57
CA ASN A 165 4.26 -5.62 8.92
C ASN A 165 5.60 -6.11 9.52
N LYS A 166 5.58 -6.85 10.64
CA LYS A 166 6.74 -7.56 11.20
C LYS A 166 6.97 -8.94 10.58
N THR A 167 6.03 -9.44 9.78
CA THR A 167 6.13 -10.74 9.08
C THR A 167 6.40 -10.53 7.59
N VAL A 168 5.59 -9.72 6.94
CA VAL A 168 5.75 -9.30 5.55
C VAL A 168 5.07 -7.94 5.38
N VAL A 169 5.68 -7.04 4.64
CA VAL A 169 5.11 -5.72 4.44
C VAL A 169 4.16 -5.66 3.24
N GLY A 170 3.30 -4.66 3.24
CA GLY A 170 2.49 -4.32 2.07
C GLY A 170 1.25 -5.17 1.84
N VAL A 171 1.19 -6.40 2.36
CA VAL A 171 0.03 -7.27 2.29
C VAL A 171 -1.04 -6.76 3.25
N GLY A 172 -2.21 -6.46 2.74
CA GLY A 172 -3.34 -6.03 3.54
C GLY A 172 -4.52 -7.00 3.42
N ASN A 173 -5.74 -6.52 3.68
CA ASN A 173 -6.90 -7.39 3.80
C ASN A 173 -7.30 -8.06 2.48
N ILE A 174 -7.20 -7.34 1.37
CA ILE A 174 -7.57 -7.88 0.04
C ILE A 174 -6.59 -8.97 -0.34
N TYR A 175 -5.31 -8.62 -0.37
CA TYR A 175 -4.28 -9.52 -0.89
C TYR A 175 -3.97 -10.69 0.04
N ALA A 176 -4.22 -10.57 1.36
CA ALA A 176 -4.17 -11.71 2.27
C ALA A 176 -5.27 -12.75 1.98
N ASN A 177 -6.53 -12.31 1.75
CA ASN A 177 -7.62 -13.23 1.39
C ASN A 177 -7.34 -13.93 0.05
N GLU A 178 -6.98 -13.16 -0.98
CA GLU A 178 -6.73 -13.71 -2.33
C GLU A 178 -5.54 -14.66 -2.37
N SER A 179 -4.44 -14.32 -1.69
CA SER A 179 -3.25 -15.17 -1.64
C SER A 179 -3.48 -16.47 -0.86
N LEU A 180 -4.22 -16.42 0.25
CA LEU A 180 -4.59 -17.61 1.03
C LEU A 180 -5.52 -18.54 0.24
N PHE A 181 -6.48 -17.98 -0.50
CA PHE A 181 -7.32 -18.76 -1.40
C PHE A 181 -6.49 -19.45 -2.49
N ALA A 182 -5.61 -18.71 -3.15
CA ALA A 182 -4.75 -19.25 -4.19
C ALA A 182 -3.80 -20.36 -3.67
N ALA A 183 -3.37 -20.26 -2.40
CA ALA A 183 -2.54 -21.26 -1.74
C ALA A 183 -3.34 -22.45 -1.16
N GLY A 184 -4.68 -22.42 -1.17
CA GLY A 184 -5.53 -23.45 -0.58
C GLY A 184 -5.49 -23.49 0.96
N ILE A 185 -5.10 -22.40 1.61
CA ILE A 185 -4.90 -22.34 3.06
C ILE A 185 -6.07 -21.61 3.74
N ALA A 186 -6.69 -22.26 4.73
CA ALA A 186 -7.76 -21.64 5.52
C ALA A 186 -7.24 -20.42 6.32
N PRO A 187 -7.93 -19.26 6.27
CA PRO A 187 -7.42 -18.02 6.85
C PRO A 187 -7.35 -18.02 8.38
N ASN A 188 -8.13 -18.89 9.03
CA ASN A 188 -8.19 -19.05 10.49
C ASN A 188 -7.18 -20.08 11.04
N ARG A 189 -6.49 -20.84 10.19
CA ARG A 189 -5.47 -21.80 10.66
C ARG A 189 -4.41 -21.10 11.50
N PRO A 190 -3.97 -21.70 12.63
CA PRO A 190 -2.83 -21.20 13.38
C PRO A 190 -1.57 -21.14 12.50
N ALA A 191 -0.91 -20.00 12.48
CA ALA A 191 0.24 -19.80 11.58
C ALA A 191 1.37 -20.80 11.83
N MET A 192 1.56 -21.24 13.09
CA MET A 192 2.56 -22.25 13.45
C MET A 192 2.30 -23.64 12.85
N GLN A 193 1.11 -23.91 12.30
CA GLN A 193 0.76 -25.18 11.65
C GLN A 193 1.06 -25.18 10.15
N ILE A 194 1.48 -24.04 9.59
CA ILE A 194 1.84 -23.94 8.18
C ILE A 194 3.18 -24.64 7.94
N SER A 195 3.14 -25.71 7.16
CA SER A 195 4.33 -26.46 6.77
C SER A 195 5.27 -25.65 5.87
N ARG A 196 6.52 -26.09 5.74
CA ARG A 196 7.48 -25.45 4.82
C ARG A 196 7.00 -25.48 3.36
N LYS A 197 6.32 -26.56 2.93
CA LYS A 197 5.73 -26.68 1.58
C LYS A 197 4.62 -25.65 1.37
N GLU A 198 3.73 -25.49 2.35
CA GLU A 198 2.66 -24.50 2.30
C GLU A 198 3.20 -23.06 2.38
N ALA A 199 4.24 -22.82 3.17
CA ALA A 199 4.93 -21.52 3.20
C ALA A 199 5.54 -21.19 1.83
N ALA A 200 6.10 -22.16 1.12
CA ALA A 200 6.61 -21.96 -0.24
C ALA A 200 5.49 -21.61 -1.23
N ALA A 201 4.37 -22.33 -1.17
CA ALA A 201 3.18 -22.03 -1.99
C ALA A 201 2.64 -20.64 -1.68
N LEU A 202 2.56 -20.27 -0.39
CA LEU A 202 2.06 -18.98 0.05
C LEU A 202 2.95 -17.81 -0.41
N VAL A 203 4.28 -17.95 -0.32
CA VAL A 203 5.22 -16.96 -0.87
C VAL A 203 5.02 -16.81 -2.37
N HIS A 204 4.89 -17.90 -3.11
CA HIS A 204 4.62 -17.87 -4.54
C HIS A 204 3.32 -17.11 -4.85
N HIS A 205 2.21 -17.50 -4.22
CA HIS A 205 0.90 -16.89 -4.50
C HIS A 205 0.77 -15.43 -4.01
N ILE A 206 1.43 -15.04 -2.92
CA ILE A 206 1.52 -13.63 -2.53
C ILE A 206 2.20 -12.82 -3.63
N ARG A 207 3.34 -13.29 -4.14
CA ARG A 207 4.07 -12.59 -5.21
C ARG A 207 3.26 -12.48 -6.48
N GLU A 208 2.64 -13.58 -6.93
CA GLU A 208 1.80 -13.62 -8.14
C GLU A 208 0.60 -12.66 -8.02
N THR A 209 -0.13 -12.74 -6.90
CA THR A 209 -1.29 -11.89 -6.66
C THR A 209 -0.92 -10.40 -6.66
N LEU A 210 0.18 -10.05 -6.00
CA LEU A 210 0.65 -8.65 -5.95
C LEU A 210 1.16 -8.14 -7.31
N ARG A 211 1.91 -8.97 -8.07
CA ARG A 211 2.38 -8.57 -9.41
C ARG A 211 1.21 -8.31 -10.36
N ARG A 212 0.25 -9.25 -10.41
CA ARG A 212 -0.95 -9.09 -11.23
C ARG A 212 -1.76 -7.85 -10.83
N ALA A 213 -1.88 -7.59 -9.53
CA ALA A 213 -2.56 -6.39 -9.04
C ALA A 213 -1.84 -5.11 -9.49
N ILE A 214 -0.51 -5.06 -9.43
CA ILE A 214 0.29 -3.92 -9.92
C ILE A 214 0.09 -3.73 -11.43
N GLU A 215 0.15 -4.81 -12.22
CA GLU A 215 -0.05 -4.77 -13.68
C GLU A 215 -1.44 -4.26 -14.07
N LYS A 216 -2.45 -4.50 -13.23
CA LYS A 216 -3.83 -4.02 -13.41
C LYS A 216 -4.11 -2.64 -12.81
N GLY A 217 -3.08 -1.93 -12.33
CA GLY A 217 -3.22 -0.61 -11.73
C GLY A 217 -3.83 -0.60 -10.34
N GLY A 218 -3.77 -1.74 -9.62
CA GLY A 218 -4.35 -1.91 -8.30
C GLY A 218 -5.85 -2.18 -8.31
N SER A 219 -6.45 -2.24 -7.11
CA SER A 219 -7.88 -2.44 -6.89
C SER A 219 -8.62 -1.12 -6.91
N THR A 220 -9.77 -1.05 -7.57
CA THR A 220 -10.70 0.06 -7.37
C THR A 220 -11.34 -0.08 -5.99
N LEU A 221 -10.80 0.62 -5.01
CA LEU A 221 -11.50 0.90 -3.78
C LEU A 221 -12.34 2.16 -4.02
N ARG A 222 -13.54 2.25 -3.40
CA ARG A 222 -14.48 3.38 -3.60
C ARG A 222 -13.83 4.76 -3.53
N ASP A 223 -12.71 4.86 -2.81
CA ASP A 223 -12.02 6.11 -2.50
C ASP A 223 -10.61 6.20 -3.08
N PHE A 224 -10.15 5.21 -3.88
CA PHE A 224 -8.81 5.22 -4.48
C PHE A 224 -8.88 5.43 -5.99
N VAL A 225 -8.12 6.39 -6.45
CA VAL A 225 -7.82 6.65 -7.87
C VAL A 225 -6.31 6.84 -8.01
N ASP A 226 -5.76 6.53 -9.17
CA ASP A 226 -4.36 6.78 -9.48
C ASP A 226 -4.04 8.28 -9.59
N SER A 227 -2.81 8.63 -9.95
CA SER A 227 -2.36 10.01 -10.10
C SER A 227 -3.08 10.78 -11.22
N GLU A 228 -3.73 10.08 -12.16
CA GLU A 228 -4.54 10.67 -13.25
C GLU A 228 -6.04 10.68 -12.92
N GLY A 229 -6.45 10.20 -11.74
CA GLY A 229 -7.85 10.11 -11.32
C GLY A 229 -8.58 8.88 -11.86
N LYS A 230 -7.86 7.89 -12.41
CA LYS A 230 -8.44 6.65 -12.93
C LYS A 230 -8.53 5.57 -11.86
N SER A 231 -9.53 4.71 -11.97
CA SER A 231 -9.70 3.55 -11.09
C SER A 231 -8.91 2.35 -11.59
N GLY A 232 -8.35 1.56 -10.67
CA GLY A 232 -7.71 0.29 -11.02
C GLY A 232 -8.71 -0.81 -11.41
N TYR A 233 -8.23 -1.85 -12.07
CA TYR A 233 -9.08 -2.92 -12.63
C TYR A 233 -8.96 -4.26 -11.91
N PHE A 234 -8.06 -4.44 -10.94
CA PHE A 234 -7.84 -5.73 -10.27
C PHE A 234 -9.06 -6.25 -9.50
N GLN A 235 -9.98 -5.38 -9.09
CA GLN A 235 -11.22 -5.78 -8.41
C GLN A 235 -12.04 -6.78 -9.26
N GLN A 236 -11.96 -6.72 -10.57
CA GLN A 236 -12.66 -7.65 -11.48
C GLN A 236 -12.08 -9.08 -11.42
N GLU A 237 -10.91 -9.27 -10.82
CA GLU A 237 -10.21 -10.55 -10.72
C GLU A 237 -10.32 -11.21 -9.35
N TYR A 238 -11.07 -10.62 -8.39
CA TYR A 238 -11.21 -11.21 -7.05
C TYR A 238 -11.85 -12.59 -7.12
N LYS A 239 -11.21 -13.55 -6.44
CA LYS A 239 -11.69 -14.92 -6.35
C LYS A 239 -12.56 -15.15 -5.12
N VAL A 240 -12.26 -14.47 -4.01
CA VAL A 240 -13.00 -14.59 -2.75
C VAL A 240 -13.35 -13.23 -2.13
N TYR A 241 -12.50 -12.22 -2.23
CA TYR A 241 -12.69 -10.95 -1.52
C TYR A 241 -13.97 -10.24 -1.99
N GLY A 242 -14.88 -9.96 -1.03
CA GLY A 242 -16.16 -9.30 -1.31
C GLY A 242 -17.22 -10.19 -2.01
N ARG A 243 -16.92 -11.48 -2.20
CA ARG A 243 -17.80 -12.41 -2.94
C ARG A 243 -18.62 -13.34 -2.05
N GLN A 244 -18.94 -12.94 -0.81
CA GLN A 244 -19.79 -13.73 0.09
C GLN A 244 -21.07 -14.20 -0.59
N GLY A 245 -21.37 -15.50 -0.46
CA GLY A 245 -22.56 -16.14 -1.03
C GLY A 245 -22.48 -16.45 -2.52
N GLN A 246 -21.49 -15.91 -3.24
CA GLN A 246 -21.27 -16.25 -4.65
C GLN A 246 -20.56 -17.60 -4.77
N PRO A 247 -20.75 -18.33 -5.89
CA PRO A 247 -20.05 -19.60 -6.12
C PRO A 247 -18.54 -19.38 -6.25
N CYS A 248 -17.77 -20.28 -5.63
CA CYS A 248 -16.33 -20.38 -5.81
C CYS A 248 -16.02 -20.71 -7.28
N LEU A 249 -15.08 -19.98 -7.88
CA LEU A 249 -14.72 -20.17 -9.29
C LEU A 249 -13.96 -21.49 -9.56
N GLN A 250 -13.50 -22.21 -8.51
CA GLN A 250 -12.81 -23.49 -8.64
C GLN A 250 -13.73 -24.69 -8.39
N CYS A 251 -14.62 -24.63 -7.38
CA CYS A 251 -15.39 -25.80 -6.95
C CYS A 251 -16.92 -25.57 -6.90
N GLY A 252 -17.39 -24.36 -7.13
CA GLY A 252 -18.82 -24.03 -7.07
C GLY A 252 -19.41 -23.82 -5.67
N CYS A 253 -18.73 -24.22 -4.58
CA CYS A 253 -19.20 -23.97 -3.21
C CYS A 253 -19.36 -22.46 -2.95
N GLY A 254 -20.32 -22.09 -2.10
CA GLY A 254 -20.52 -20.71 -1.71
C GLY A 254 -19.31 -20.14 -0.95
N ILE A 255 -18.86 -18.94 -1.31
CA ILE A 255 -17.83 -18.23 -0.57
C ILE A 255 -18.41 -17.80 0.78
N GLU A 256 -17.72 -18.16 1.83
CA GLU A 256 -18.08 -17.79 3.21
C GLU A 256 -17.38 -16.49 3.63
N LYS A 257 -18.00 -15.84 4.63
CA LYS A 257 -17.44 -14.66 5.28
C LYS A 257 -17.40 -14.86 6.78
N THR A 258 -16.26 -14.54 7.38
CA THR A 258 -16.06 -14.46 8.84
C THR A 258 -15.32 -13.17 9.19
N VAL A 259 -15.02 -12.99 10.48
CA VAL A 259 -14.21 -11.86 10.97
C VAL A 259 -12.97 -12.41 11.67
N ILE A 260 -11.79 -12.02 11.19
CA ILE A 260 -10.50 -12.34 11.81
C ILE A 260 -9.73 -11.03 12.03
N GLY A 261 -9.30 -10.77 13.26
CA GLY A 261 -8.57 -9.55 13.60
C GLY A 261 -9.33 -8.27 13.26
N GLN A 262 -10.65 -8.24 13.52
CA GLN A 262 -11.57 -7.13 13.22
C GLN A 262 -11.67 -6.81 11.71
N ARG A 263 -11.29 -7.74 10.83
CA ARG A 263 -11.33 -7.58 9.38
C ARG A 263 -12.21 -8.65 8.73
N GLY A 264 -13.06 -8.23 7.81
CA GLY A 264 -13.85 -9.14 6.98
C GLY A 264 -12.92 -10.11 6.24
N THR A 265 -13.21 -11.39 6.36
CA THR A 265 -12.39 -12.50 5.84
C THR A 265 -13.28 -13.34 4.95
N PHE A 266 -12.86 -13.55 3.72
CA PHE A 266 -13.61 -14.28 2.69
C PHE A 266 -12.81 -15.50 2.26
N TYR A 267 -13.45 -16.66 2.18
CA TYR A 267 -12.77 -17.92 1.86
C TYR A 267 -13.74 -18.95 1.28
N CYS A 268 -13.22 -19.93 0.58
CA CYS A 268 -13.97 -21.10 0.15
C CYS A 268 -13.75 -22.24 1.17
N PRO A 269 -14.81 -22.75 1.84
CA PRO A 269 -14.64 -23.79 2.85
C PRO A 269 -14.23 -25.15 2.25
N ASN A 270 -14.43 -25.34 0.96
CA ASN A 270 -14.05 -26.58 0.27
C ASN A 270 -12.63 -26.54 -0.33
N CYS A 271 -12.12 -25.36 -0.71
CA CYS A 271 -10.80 -25.24 -1.35
C CYS A 271 -9.68 -24.89 -0.35
N GLN A 272 -10.01 -24.40 0.84
CA GLN A 272 -9.03 -23.90 1.81
C GLN A 272 -9.10 -24.74 3.12
N HIS A 273 -7.97 -25.33 3.50
CA HIS A 273 -7.86 -26.26 4.64
C HIS A 273 -6.82 -25.80 5.66
#